data_5f3342cd05d18c7e927c3fe24689f90e
#
_entry.id   5f3342cd05d18c7e927c3fe24689f90e
#
_cell.length_a   1.000
_cell.length_b   1.000
_cell.length_c   1.000
_cell.angle_alpha   90.00
_cell.angle_beta   90.00
_cell.angle_gamma   90.00
#
_symmetry.space_group_name_H-M   'P 1'
#
loop_
_entity.id
_entity.type
_entity.pdbx_description
1 polymer ?
#
loop_
_entity_poly.entity_id
_entity_poly.type
_entity_poly.pdbx_seq_one_letter_code
_entity_poly.pdbx_strand_id
1 'polypeptide(L)'
;MARPDEVAMTVARGAASVSDLESLAAMARSCVACPELAAARQHVVVGDVPVSGRPLVAFVGEAPGATEDETGRPFVGRSGALLDQLMAEAGLDRAECAVLNVVKCRPPGNRTPKAQEVARCSGWLHRQVELLDPPAIVALGLSAAKWFLGPRTVLARAREDGAHPWNGRDLYVTYHPSAAIRFGPNGAPRAALAADLRQVAYLVGKRERP
;
A
#
# COMPACT_ATOMS: atom_id res chain seq x y z
N MET A 1 14.86 8.99 25.79
CA MET A 1 14.00 8.69 24.63
C MET A 1 14.83 7.89 23.63
N ALA A 2 14.32 6.74 23.16
CA ALA A 2 15.01 5.93 22.13
C ALA A 2 15.19 6.73 20.85
N ARG A 3 16.31 6.53 20.15
CA ARG A 3 16.57 7.19 18.87
C ARG A 3 15.57 6.70 17.81
N PRO A 4 15.18 7.53 16.82
CA PRO A 4 14.21 7.14 15.78
C PRO A 4 14.56 5.82 15.10
N ASP A 5 15.82 5.57 14.84
CA ASP A 5 16.32 4.35 14.19
C ASP A 5 16.16 3.11 15.08
N GLU A 6 16.31 3.25 16.39
CA GLU A 6 16.12 2.15 17.35
C GLU A 6 14.68 1.68 17.40
N VAL A 7 13.72 2.62 17.32
CA VAL A 7 12.29 2.30 17.29
C VAL A 7 11.92 1.58 15.99
N ALA A 8 12.41 2.06 14.86
CA ALA A 8 12.18 1.42 13.56
C ALA A 8 12.75 -0.01 13.52
N MET A 9 13.98 -0.21 14.05
CA MET A 9 14.60 -1.52 14.16
C MET A 9 13.83 -2.46 15.09
N THR A 10 13.26 -1.96 16.18
CA THR A 10 12.46 -2.77 17.12
C THR A 10 11.19 -3.26 16.43
N VAL A 11 10.48 -2.40 15.70
CA VAL A 11 9.29 -2.78 14.91
C VAL A 11 9.67 -3.80 13.84
N ALA A 12 10.76 -3.57 13.10
CA ALA A 12 11.20 -4.48 12.04
C ALA A 12 11.57 -5.88 12.59
N ARG A 13 12.28 -5.96 13.72
CA ARG A 13 12.60 -7.24 14.37
C ARG A 13 11.36 -7.96 14.87
N GLY A 14 10.42 -7.23 15.50
CA GLY A 14 9.15 -7.81 15.94
C GLY A 14 8.34 -8.34 14.76
N ALA A 15 8.21 -7.59 13.68
CA ALA A 15 7.53 -8.03 12.48
C ALA A 15 8.20 -9.25 11.83
N ALA A 16 9.54 -9.28 11.75
CA ALA A 16 10.30 -10.39 11.17
C ALA A 16 10.17 -11.71 11.96
N SER A 17 9.89 -11.64 13.28
CA SER A 17 9.71 -12.84 14.11
C SER A 17 8.37 -13.56 13.90
N VAL A 18 7.44 -12.96 13.18
CA VAL A 18 6.08 -13.51 12.95
C VAL A 18 6.04 -14.30 11.66
N SER A 19 5.42 -15.48 11.67
CA SER A 19 5.38 -16.43 10.55
C SER A 19 4.09 -16.41 9.74
N ASP A 20 3.04 -15.70 10.20
CA ASP A 20 1.75 -15.64 9.54
C ASP A 20 1.12 -14.23 9.59
N LEU A 21 0.15 -13.98 8.71
CA LEU A 21 -0.49 -12.67 8.54
C LEU A 21 -1.41 -12.31 9.72
N GLU A 22 -2.03 -13.26 10.37
CA GLU A 22 -2.94 -13.01 11.49
C GLU A 22 -2.19 -12.53 12.72
N SER A 23 -1.13 -13.24 13.10
CA SER A 23 -0.21 -12.85 14.17
C SER A 23 0.46 -11.51 13.89
N LEU A 24 0.87 -11.26 12.63
CA LEU A 24 1.43 -9.97 12.21
C LEU A 24 0.42 -8.84 12.37
N ALA A 25 -0.83 -9.06 11.96
CA ALA A 25 -1.91 -8.10 12.11
C ALA A 25 -2.22 -7.80 13.58
N ALA A 26 -2.27 -8.82 14.42
CA ALA A 26 -2.51 -8.68 15.87
C ALA A 26 -1.40 -7.83 16.52
N MET A 27 -0.14 -8.10 16.20
CA MET A 27 1.00 -7.33 16.70
C MET A 27 0.98 -5.88 16.18
N ALA A 28 0.67 -5.67 14.90
CA ALA A 28 0.60 -4.33 14.32
C ALA A 28 -0.52 -3.49 14.95
N ARG A 29 -1.67 -4.07 15.31
CA ARG A 29 -2.77 -3.36 15.98
C ARG A 29 -2.37 -2.79 17.35
N SER A 30 -1.45 -3.41 18.06
CA SER A 30 -0.92 -2.91 19.34
C SER A 30 0.24 -1.93 19.21
N CYS A 31 0.68 -1.61 17.98
CA CYS A 31 1.84 -0.77 17.75
C CYS A 31 1.64 0.69 18.21
N VAL A 32 2.55 1.21 19.04
CA VAL A 32 2.58 2.61 19.52
C VAL A 32 3.90 3.31 19.14
N ALA A 33 4.60 2.83 18.13
CA ALA A 33 5.92 3.34 17.72
C ALA A 33 5.90 4.81 17.26
N CYS A 34 4.74 5.33 16.84
CA CYS A 34 4.54 6.72 16.42
C CYS A 34 3.57 7.41 17.39
N PRO A 35 4.03 8.08 18.46
CA PRO A 35 3.17 8.62 19.52
C PRO A 35 2.08 9.57 19.01
N GLU A 36 2.42 10.48 18.08
CA GLU A 36 1.46 11.42 17.49
C GLU A 36 0.35 10.67 16.71
N LEU A 37 0.70 9.65 15.93
CA LEU A 37 -0.27 8.84 15.20
C LEU A 37 -1.09 7.95 16.14
N ALA A 38 -0.44 7.38 17.16
CA ALA A 38 -1.10 6.52 18.15
C ALA A 38 -2.14 7.28 18.96
N ALA A 39 -1.91 8.55 19.26
CA ALA A 39 -2.84 9.41 19.98
C ALA A 39 -4.01 9.92 19.11
N ALA A 40 -3.82 10.00 17.80
CA ALA A 40 -4.79 10.60 16.87
C ALA A 40 -5.69 9.59 16.15
N ARG A 41 -5.23 8.35 15.97
CA ARG A 41 -5.95 7.30 15.23
C ARG A 41 -7.07 6.69 16.05
N GLN A 42 -8.09 6.18 15.39
CA GLN A 42 -9.08 5.28 15.96
C GLN A 42 -8.65 3.81 15.77
N HIS A 43 -8.13 3.47 14.56
CA HIS A 43 -7.69 2.13 14.23
C HIS A 43 -6.27 2.11 13.66
N VAL A 44 -5.59 0.98 13.83
CA VAL A 44 -4.46 0.60 12.99
C VAL A 44 -5.02 -0.16 11.78
N VAL A 45 -4.95 0.46 10.61
CA VAL A 45 -5.45 -0.12 9.35
C VAL A 45 -4.35 -1.02 8.78
N VAL A 46 -4.40 -2.30 9.16
CA VAL A 46 -3.34 -3.24 8.80
C VAL A 46 -3.33 -3.52 7.30
N GLY A 47 -4.50 -3.66 6.69
CA GLY A 47 -4.69 -3.96 5.28
C GLY A 47 -5.82 -4.97 5.06
N ASP A 48 -6.30 -5.08 3.82
CA ASP A 48 -7.15 -6.17 3.36
C ASP A 48 -6.29 -7.17 2.59
N VAL A 49 -6.49 -8.46 2.85
CA VAL A 49 -5.78 -9.55 2.17
C VAL A 49 -6.80 -10.61 1.73
N PRO A 50 -6.57 -11.33 0.62
CA PRO A 50 -7.49 -12.37 0.18
C PRO A 50 -7.53 -13.52 1.18
N VAL A 51 -8.68 -14.19 1.27
CA VAL A 51 -8.89 -15.35 2.16
C VAL A 51 -7.89 -16.48 1.85
N SER A 52 -7.50 -16.63 0.59
CA SER A 52 -6.48 -17.60 0.14
C SER A 52 -5.09 -17.33 0.73
N GLY A 53 -4.84 -16.12 1.25
CA GLY A 53 -3.52 -15.64 1.67
C GLY A 53 -2.53 -15.39 0.51
N ARG A 54 -2.94 -15.61 -0.75
CA ARG A 54 -2.11 -15.45 -1.95
C ARG A 54 -2.79 -14.47 -2.92
N PRO A 55 -2.43 -13.19 -2.89
CA PRO A 55 -3.03 -12.20 -3.76
C PRO A 55 -2.48 -12.29 -5.19
N LEU A 56 -3.33 -12.02 -6.18
CA LEU A 56 -2.93 -11.82 -7.57
C LEU A 56 -2.04 -10.58 -7.71
N VAL A 57 -2.39 -9.52 -6.98
CA VAL A 57 -1.68 -8.23 -6.96
C VAL A 57 -1.74 -7.64 -5.56
N ALA A 58 -0.66 -7.02 -5.11
CA ALA A 58 -0.67 -6.19 -3.90
C ALA A 58 -0.68 -4.70 -4.26
N PHE A 59 -1.76 -4.00 -3.96
CA PHE A 59 -1.87 -2.55 -4.08
C PHE A 59 -1.37 -1.88 -2.80
N VAL A 60 -0.45 -0.92 -2.93
CA VAL A 60 0.15 -0.23 -1.78
C VAL A 60 -0.02 1.28 -1.92
N GLY A 61 -0.81 1.87 -1.03
CA GLY A 61 -1.00 3.33 -0.91
C GLY A 61 -0.08 3.97 0.14
N GLU A 62 -0.38 5.23 0.48
CA GLU A 62 0.42 6.03 1.42
C GLU A 62 0.05 5.74 2.88
N ALA A 63 -1.17 6.05 3.27
CA ALA A 63 -1.68 5.98 4.64
C ALA A 63 -3.21 5.97 4.64
N PRO A 64 -3.87 5.52 5.74
CA PRO A 64 -5.31 5.61 5.89
C PRO A 64 -5.82 7.05 5.89
N GLY A 65 -6.99 7.28 5.29
CA GLY A 65 -7.79 8.49 5.43
C GLY A 65 -8.77 8.41 6.61
N ALA A 66 -9.71 9.36 6.68
CA ALA A 66 -10.69 9.44 7.78
C ALA A 66 -11.62 8.21 7.82
N THR A 67 -12.20 7.85 6.68
CA THR A 67 -13.11 6.71 6.59
C THR A 67 -12.40 5.38 6.88
N GLU A 68 -11.15 5.25 6.44
CA GLU A 68 -10.32 4.08 6.73
C GLU A 68 -9.99 3.97 8.22
N ASP A 69 -9.71 5.10 8.87
CA ASP A 69 -9.45 5.16 10.31
C ASP A 69 -10.70 4.83 11.15
N GLU A 70 -11.87 5.26 10.70
CA GLU A 70 -13.16 4.95 11.34
C GLU A 70 -13.54 3.47 11.21
N THR A 71 -13.29 2.87 10.04
CA THR A 71 -13.74 1.51 9.72
C THR A 71 -12.70 0.43 9.99
N GLY A 72 -11.43 0.80 10.15
CA GLY A 72 -10.31 -0.13 10.28
C GLY A 72 -9.92 -0.83 8.97
N ARG A 73 -10.50 -0.43 7.81
CA ARG A 73 -10.26 -1.05 6.51
C ARG A 73 -9.60 -0.09 5.52
N PRO A 74 -8.66 -0.56 4.67
CA PRO A 74 -7.96 0.29 3.70
C PRO A 74 -8.84 0.60 2.49
N PHE A 75 -8.69 1.78 1.92
CA PHE A 75 -9.33 2.18 0.67
C PHE A 75 -10.84 1.93 0.64
N VAL A 76 -11.58 2.41 1.63
CA VAL A 76 -13.05 2.36 1.69
C VAL A 76 -13.71 3.74 1.54
N GLY A 77 -12.93 4.82 1.55
CA GLY A 77 -13.39 6.16 1.23
C GLY A 77 -13.46 6.42 -0.28
N ARG A 78 -13.61 7.70 -0.66
CA ARG A 78 -13.75 8.12 -2.08
C ARG A 78 -12.63 7.60 -3.00
N SER A 79 -11.39 7.61 -2.52
CA SER A 79 -10.23 7.10 -3.28
C SER A 79 -10.31 5.59 -3.47
N GLY A 80 -10.79 4.87 -2.45
CA GLY A 80 -11.00 3.43 -2.52
C GLY A 80 -12.12 3.06 -3.48
N ALA A 81 -13.26 3.75 -3.43
CA ALA A 81 -14.36 3.51 -4.37
C ALA A 81 -13.93 3.69 -5.84
N LEU A 82 -13.09 4.70 -6.13
CA LEU A 82 -12.52 4.86 -7.46
C LEU A 82 -11.55 3.73 -7.81
N LEU A 83 -10.71 3.29 -6.86
CA LEU A 83 -9.80 2.17 -7.07
C LEU A 83 -10.59 0.90 -7.41
N ASP A 84 -11.62 0.58 -6.62
CA ASP A 84 -12.47 -0.60 -6.82
C ASP A 84 -13.17 -0.58 -8.19
N GLN A 85 -13.71 0.58 -8.59
CA GLN A 85 -14.29 0.76 -9.91
C GLN A 85 -13.28 0.43 -11.02
N LEU A 86 -12.08 1.02 -10.96
CA LEU A 86 -11.06 0.84 -11.99
C LEU A 86 -10.44 -0.56 -11.98
N MET A 87 -10.35 -1.22 -10.82
CA MET A 87 -9.97 -2.63 -10.71
C MET A 87 -11.00 -3.51 -11.42
N ALA A 88 -12.30 -3.33 -11.14
CA ALA A 88 -13.36 -4.06 -11.80
C ALA A 88 -13.38 -3.85 -13.33
N GLU A 89 -13.20 -2.60 -13.78
CA GLU A 89 -13.07 -2.26 -15.22
C GLU A 89 -11.84 -2.92 -15.88
N ALA A 90 -10.79 -3.21 -15.09
CA ALA A 90 -9.59 -3.92 -15.54
C ALA A 90 -9.69 -5.46 -15.45
N GLY A 91 -10.80 -5.99 -14.88
CA GLY A 91 -10.98 -7.42 -14.65
C GLY A 91 -10.24 -7.97 -13.42
N LEU A 92 -9.90 -7.11 -12.45
CA LEU A 92 -9.32 -7.49 -11.17
C LEU A 92 -10.41 -7.55 -10.10
N ASP A 93 -10.58 -8.69 -9.45
CA ASP A 93 -11.43 -8.78 -8.26
C ASP A 93 -10.65 -8.30 -7.03
N ARG A 94 -11.23 -7.33 -6.31
CA ARG A 94 -10.64 -6.85 -5.06
C ARG A 94 -10.46 -7.96 -4.03
N ALA A 95 -11.35 -8.95 -4.00
CA ALA A 95 -11.30 -10.07 -3.07
C ALA A 95 -10.07 -10.99 -3.31
N GLU A 96 -9.51 -10.96 -4.53
CA GLU A 96 -8.29 -11.70 -4.89
C GLU A 96 -7.01 -10.86 -4.78
N CYS A 97 -7.13 -9.60 -4.37
CA CYS A 97 -6.01 -8.67 -4.26
C CYS A 97 -5.70 -8.34 -2.78
N ALA A 98 -4.44 -8.04 -2.49
CA ALA A 98 -4.08 -7.39 -1.23
C ALA A 98 -4.13 -5.86 -1.41
N VAL A 99 -4.69 -5.16 -0.42
CA VAL A 99 -4.77 -3.69 -0.41
C VAL A 99 -4.14 -3.18 0.89
N LEU A 100 -3.03 -2.51 0.76
CA LEU A 100 -2.14 -2.14 1.85
C LEU A 100 -1.80 -0.65 1.81
N ASN A 101 -1.18 -0.14 2.86
CA ASN A 101 -0.56 1.18 2.91
C ASN A 101 0.85 1.11 3.49
N VAL A 102 1.71 2.05 3.13
CA VAL A 102 3.05 2.21 3.72
C VAL A 102 2.95 2.48 5.22
N VAL A 103 2.07 3.40 5.63
CA VAL A 103 1.80 3.71 7.04
C VAL A 103 0.44 3.16 7.44
N LYS A 104 0.36 2.48 8.60
CA LYS A 104 -0.85 1.79 9.05
C LYS A 104 -1.79 2.67 9.88
N CYS A 105 -1.39 3.88 10.22
CA CYS A 105 -2.15 4.80 11.05
C CYS A 105 -2.41 6.09 10.29
N ARG A 106 -3.60 6.68 10.47
CA ARG A 106 -3.98 7.95 9.87
C ARG A 106 -3.16 9.10 10.45
N PRO A 107 -2.45 9.91 9.62
CA PRO A 107 -1.86 11.15 10.10
C PRO A 107 -2.92 12.21 10.40
N PRO A 108 -2.75 13.03 11.44
CA PRO A 108 -3.67 14.13 11.77
C PRO A 108 -3.96 15.02 10.56
N GLY A 109 -5.24 15.33 10.32
CA GLY A 109 -5.68 16.14 9.17
C GLY A 109 -5.39 15.52 7.80
N ASN A 110 -5.12 14.22 7.70
CA ASN A 110 -4.72 13.52 6.47
C ASN A 110 -3.45 14.14 5.83
N ARG A 111 -2.52 14.67 6.63
CA ARG A 111 -1.23 15.14 6.12
C ARG A 111 -0.40 13.99 5.57
N THR A 112 0.56 14.30 4.73
CA THR A 112 1.58 13.30 4.33
C THR A 112 2.33 12.79 5.56
N PRO A 113 2.58 11.46 5.67
CA PRO A 113 3.38 10.88 6.74
C PRO A 113 4.79 11.48 6.79
N LYS A 114 5.29 11.72 8.00
CA LYS A 114 6.68 12.14 8.20
C LYS A 114 7.64 10.99 7.86
N ALA A 115 8.85 11.30 7.42
CA ALA A 115 9.85 10.28 7.09
C ALA A 115 10.10 9.29 8.26
N GLN A 116 10.09 9.77 9.50
CA GLN A 116 10.22 8.92 10.69
C GLN A 116 9.03 7.98 10.89
N GLU A 117 7.80 8.41 10.54
CA GLU A 117 6.60 7.58 10.63
C GLU A 117 6.65 6.46 9.60
N VAL A 118 7.09 6.79 8.39
CA VAL A 118 7.34 5.81 7.33
C VAL A 118 8.40 4.80 7.77
N ALA A 119 9.56 5.27 8.27
CA ALA A 119 10.64 4.39 8.70
C ALA A 119 10.19 3.44 9.84
N ARG A 120 9.48 3.95 10.84
CA ARG A 120 8.98 3.16 11.98
C ARG A 120 7.92 2.13 11.56
N CYS A 121 7.10 2.46 10.56
CA CYS A 121 6.02 1.59 10.08
C CYS A 121 6.49 0.56 9.03
N SER A 122 7.67 0.78 8.45
CA SER A 122 8.20 0.03 7.30
C SER A 122 8.30 -1.48 7.53
N GLY A 123 8.66 -1.91 8.74
CA GLY A 123 8.77 -3.33 9.09
C GLY A 123 7.47 -4.11 8.89
N TRP A 124 6.32 -3.50 9.17
CA TRP A 124 5.01 -4.14 8.96
C TRP A 124 4.75 -4.41 7.49
N LEU A 125 4.97 -3.41 6.62
CA LEU A 125 4.74 -3.58 5.19
C LEU A 125 5.72 -4.57 4.56
N HIS A 126 7.01 -4.51 4.92
CA HIS A 126 7.99 -5.50 4.46
C HIS A 126 7.53 -6.92 4.76
N ARG A 127 7.17 -7.19 6.02
CA ARG A 127 6.74 -8.52 6.42
C ARG A 127 5.44 -8.95 5.77
N GLN A 128 4.48 -8.04 5.58
CA GLN A 128 3.26 -8.33 4.83
C GLN A 128 3.55 -8.79 3.41
N VAL A 129 4.41 -8.05 2.68
CA VAL A 129 4.76 -8.40 1.30
C VAL A 129 5.52 -9.72 1.23
N GLU A 130 6.39 -10.02 2.21
CA GLU A 130 7.08 -11.31 2.29
C GLU A 130 6.11 -12.48 2.50
N LEU A 131 5.18 -12.35 3.46
CA LEU A 131 4.21 -13.41 3.78
C LEU A 131 3.15 -13.62 2.70
N LEU A 132 2.74 -12.54 2.03
CA LEU A 132 1.75 -12.58 0.94
C LEU A 132 2.35 -13.10 -0.36
N ASP A 133 3.63 -12.87 -0.58
CA ASP A 133 4.39 -13.23 -1.78
C ASP A 133 3.65 -12.94 -3.11
N PRO A 134 3.16 -11.71 -3.32
CA PRO A 134 2.41 -11.37 -4.53
C PRO A 134 3.32 -11.42 -5.76
N PRO A 135 2.87 -11.96 -6.90
CA PRO A 135 3.64 -11.94 -8.14
C PRO A 135 3.85 -10.52 -8.71
N ALA A 136 2.94 -9.60 -8.37
CA ALA A 136 3.00 -8.20 -8.77
C ALA A 136 2.60 -7.27 -7.62
N ILE A 137 3.26 -6.11 -7.56
CA ILE A 137 2.97 -5.01 -6.62
C ILE A 137 2.64 -3.76 -7.43
N VAL A 138 1.62 -3.02 -7.01
CA VAL A 138 1.28 -1.71 -7.59
C VAL A 138 1.43 -0.63 -6.52
N ALA A 139 2.43 0.21 -6.67
CA ALA A 139 2.63 1.39 -5.83
C ALA A 139 1.71 2.53 -6.29
N LEU A 140 0.73 2.89 -5.46
CA LEU A 140 -0.25 3.92 -5.71
C LEU A 140 0.27 5.29 -5.24
N GLY A 141 0.80 6.08 -6.16
CA GLY A 141 1.30 7.43 -5.91
C GLY A 141 2.75 7.51 -5.45
N LEU A 142 3.23 8.76 -5.29
CA LEU A 142 4.63 9.05 -5.06
C LEU A 142 5.19 8.50 -3.74
N SER A 143 4.39 8.54 -2.67
CA SER A 143 4.86 8.09 -1.35
C SER A 143 5.12 6.58 -1.33
N ALA A 144 4.21 5.79 -1.91
CA ALA A 144 4.41 4.35 -2.06
C ALA A 144 5.58 4.05 -3.02
N ALA A 145 5.66 4.74 -4.17
CA ALA A 145 6.77 4.59 -5.10
C ALA A 145 8.13 4.88 -4.45
N LYS A 146 8.23 5.95 -3.64
CA LYS A 146 9.47 6.28 -2.90
C LYS A 146 9.84 5.24 -1.85
N TRP A 147 8.86 4.58 -1.25
CA TRP A 147 9.13 3.51 -0.28
C TRP A 147 9.81 2.31 -0.95
N PHE A 148 9.39 1.95 -2.17
CA PHE A 148 9.96 0.82 -2.93
C PHE A 148 11.26 1.18 -3.65
N LEU A 149 11.31 2.36 -4.32
CA LEU A 149 12.38 2.74 -5.26
C LEU A 149 13.35 3.78 -4.70
N GLY A 150 13.08 4.26 -3.48
CA GLY A 150 13.95 5.22 -2.80
C GLY A 150 13.51 6.68 -2.95
N PRO A 151 14.11 7.59 -2.15
CA PRO A 151 13.63 8.96 -1.94
C PRO A 151 13.74 9.87 -3.18
N ARG A 152 14.60 9.54 -4.13
CA ARG A 152 14.81 10.31 -5.36
C ARG A 152 13.83 9.95 -6.48
N THR A 153 12.86 9.06 -6.25
CA THR A 153 11.88 8.65 -7.25
C THR A 153 11.06 9.83 -7.76
N VAL A 154 10.94 9.93 -9.08
CA VAL A 154 10.03 10.83 -9.80
C VAL A 154 8.89 10.00 -10.36
N LEU A 155 7.65 10.29 -9.93
CA LEU A 155 6.48 9.45 -10.20
C LEU A 155 6.25 9.20 -11.69
N ALA A 156 6.26 10.27 -12.51
CA ALA A 156 6.00 10.17 -13.94
C ALA A 156 7.00 9.24 -14.63
N ARG A 157 8.29 9.42 -14.34
CA ARG A 157 9.36 8.60 -14.90
C ARG A 157 9.25 7.14 -14.45
N ALA A 158 9.11 6.91 -13.15
CA ALA A 158 8.99 5.54 -12.62
C ALA A 158 7.76 4.80 -13.19
N ARG A 159 6.68 5.53 -13.51
CA ARG A 159 5.52 4.97 -14.19
C ARG A 159 5.83 4.62 -15.65
N GLU A 160 6.52 5.51 -16.38
CA GLU A 160 6.87 5.34 -17.79
C GLU A 160 7.89 4.22 -18.02
N ASP A 161 8.79 4.01 -17.05
CA ASP A 161 9.80 2.94 -17.09
C ASP A 161 9.17 1.51 -17.00
N GLY A 162 7.88 1.40 -16.68
CA GLY A 162 7.15 0.14 -16.64
C GLY A 162 7.39 -0.67 -15.37
N ALA A 163 7.68 -1.96 -15.51
CA ALA A 163 7.94 -2.86 -14.39
C ALA A 163 9.35 -2.66 -13.82
N HIS A 164 9.43 -2.51 -12.51
CA HIS A 164 10.69 -2.46 -11.76
C HIS A 164 10.89 -3.79 -11.01
N PRO A 165 12.05 -4.45 -11.11
CA PRO A 165 12.31 -5.63 -10.30
C PRO A 165 12.45 -5.24 -8.81
N TRP A 166 11.69 -5.89 -7.94
CA TRP A 166 11.76 -5.68 -6.51
C TRP A 166 11.66 -7.02 -5.74
N ASN A 167 12.77 -7.46 -5.16
CA ASN A 167 12.86 -8.70 -4.38
C ASN A 167 12.21 -9.92 -5.07
N GLY A 168 12.47 -10.10 -6.38
CA GLY A 168 11.95 -11.21 -7.19
C GLY A 168 10.51 -11.01 -7.69
N ARG A 169 9.91 -9.85 -7.48
CA ARG A 169 8.56 -9.47 -7.89
C ARG A 169 8.58 -8.33 -8.89
N ASP A 170 7.53 -8.20 -9.69
CA ASP A 170 7.33 -7.02 -10.52
C ASP A 170 6.63 -5.92 -9.74
N LEU A 171 7.27 -4.77 -9.65
CA LEU A 171 6.70 -3.55 -9.09
C LEU A 171 6.29 -2.60 -10.21
N TYR A 172 5.04 -2.20 -10.21
CA TYR A 172 4.48 -1.16 -11.08
C TYR A 172 4.20 0.10 -10.28
N VAL A 173 4.41 1.26 -10.89
CA VAL A 173 4.12 2.57 -10.28
C VAL A 173 3.00 3.23 -11.05
N THR A 174 2.02 3.79 -10.35
CA THR A 174 0.94 4.56 -10.98
C THR A 174 0.47 5.73 -10.10
N TYR A 175 -0.47 6.52 -10.60
CA TYR A 175 -1.05 7.61 -9.83
C TYR A 175 -1.92 7.10 -8.68
N HIS A 176 -1.92 7.84 -7.56
CA HIS A 176 -2.85 7.59 -6.47
C HIS A 176 -4.29 7.96 -6.90
N PRO A 177 -5.34 7.18 -6.53
CA PRO A 177 -6.73 7.52 -6.88
C PRO A 177 -7.18 8.92 -6.46
N SER A 178 -6.63 9.46 -5.36
CA SER A 178 -6.92 10.85 -4.94
C SER A 178 -6.47 11.90 -5.97
N ALA A 179 -5.39 11.65 -6.71
CA ALA A 179 -4.97 12.52 -7.79
C ALA A 179 -5.98 12.48 -8.96
N ALA A 180 -6.45 11.27 -9.30
CA ALA A 180 -7.49 11.11 -10.32
C ALA A 180 -8.79 11.85 -9.95
N ILE A 181 -9.18 11.83 -8.67
CA ILE A 181 -10.34 12.59 -8.19
C ILE A 181 -10.09 14.11 -8.29
N ARG A 182 -8.91 14.58 -7.87
CA ARG A 182 -8.56 16.01 -7.88
C ARG A 182 -8.57 16.62 -9.29
N PHE A 183 -8.07 15.88 -10.27
CA PHE A 183 -8.00 16.34 -11.67
C PHE A 183 -9.25 16.02 -12.49
N GLY A 184 -10.24 15.36 -11.87
CA GLY A 184 -11.54 15.07 -12.47
C GLY A 184 -11.56 13.87 -13.43
N PRO A 185 -12.77 13.52 -13.94
CA PRO A 185 -12.99 12.29 -14.70
C PRO A 185 -12.21 12.24 -16.02
N ASN A 186 -11.95 13.39 -16.64
CA ASN A 186 -11.20 13.52 -17.89
C ASN A 186 -9.71 13.86 -17.67
N GLY A 187 -9.26 13.86 -16.40
CA GLY A 187 -7.87 14.20 -16.07
C GLY A 187 -6.89 13.09 -16.44
N ALA A 188 -5.69 13.46 -16.84
CA ALA A 188 -4.61 12.53 -17.20
C ALA A 188 -4.34 11.46 -16.10
N PRO A 189 -4.35 11.79 -14.77
CA PRO A 189 -4.13 10.78 -13.74
C PRO A 189 -5.16 9.66 -13.72
N ARG A 190 -6.46 9.93 -14.04
CA ARG A 190 -7.49 8.90 -14.10
C ARG A 190 -7.28 7.95 -15.28
N ALA A 191 -7.05 8.51 -16.45
CA ALA A 191 -6.81 7.72 -17.67
C ALA A 191 -5.54 6.85 -17.53
N ALA A 192 -4.48 7.42 -16.97
CA ALA A 192 -3.24 6.72 -16.70
C ALA A 192 -3.44 5.56 -15.71
N LEU A 193 -4.08 5.82 -14.56
CA LEU A 193 -4.38 4.79 -13.56
C LEU A 193 -5.19 3.63 -14.17
N ALA A 194 -6.24 3.93 -14.93
CA ALA A 194 -7.05 2.92 -15.60
C ALA A 194 -6.25 2.09 -16.63
N ALA A 195 -5.35 2.74 -17.38
CA ALA A 195 -4.49 2.04 -18.34
C ALA A 195 -3.49 1.11 -17.64
N ASP A 196 -2.87 1.59 -16.56
CA ASP A 196 -1.89 0.82 -15.79
C ASP A 196 -2.52 -0.40 -15.12
N LEU A 197 -3.73 -0.26 -14.56
CA LEU A 197 -4.45 -1.40 -13.97
C LEU A 197 -4.79 -2.46 -15.02
N ARG A 198 -5.25 -2.07 -16.23
CA ARG A 198 -5.48 -3.04 -17.31
C ARG A 198 -4.21 -3.75 -17.72
N GLN A 199 -3.08 -3.03 -17.80
CA GLN A 199 -1.78 -3.64 -18.10
C GLN A 199 -1.37 -4.67 -17.04
N VAL A 200 -1.48 -4.32 -15.76
CA VAL A 200 -1.16 -5.23 -14.65
C VAL A 200 -2.06 -6.45 -14.70
N ALA A 201 -3.39 -6.29 -14.85
CA ALA A 201 -4.35 -7.39 -14.96
C ALA A 201 -3.99 -8.36 -16.09
N TYR A 202 -3.63 -7.82 -17.27
CA TYR A 202 -3.20 -8.65 -18.41
C TYR A 202 -1.92 -9.45 -18.11
N LEU A 203 -0.94 -8.84 -17.44
CA LEU A 203 0.34 -9.47 -17.14
C LEU A 203 0.22 -10.58 -16.08
N VAL A 204 -0.57 -10.36 -15.01
CA VAL A 204 -0.80 -11.38 -13.99
C VAL A 204 -1.65 -12.53 -14.53
N GLY A 205 -2.70 -12.23 -15.32
CA GLY A 205 -3.54 -13.26 -15.97
C GLY A 205 -2.79 -14.14 -16.97
N LYS A 206 -1.68 -13.67 -17.55
CA LYS A 206 -0.81 -14.51 -18.39
C LYS A 206 0.05 -15.49 -17.58
N ARG A 207 0.38 -15.16 -16.34
CA ARG A 207 1.21 -16.01 -15.46
C ARG A 207 0.43 -17.19 -14.89
N GLU A 208 -0.91 -17.07 -14.79
CA GLU A 208 -1.77 -18.13 -14.26
C GLU A 208 -2.23 -19.15 -15.32
N ARG A 209 -1.99 -18.89 -16.61
CA ARG A 209 -2.32 -19.84 -17.66
C ARG A 209 -1.10 -20.76 -17.88
N PRO A 210 -1.24 -22.08 -17.60
CA PRO A 210 -0.20 -23.07 -17.82
C PRO A 210 0.16 -23.21 -19.29
#